data_9923ab4589930d64454ea49a4a3033dd
#
_entry.id   9923ab4589930d64454ea49a4a3033dd
#
_cell.length_a   1.000
_cell.length_b   1.000
_cell.length_c   1.000
_cell.angle_alpha   90.00
_cell.angle_beta   90.00
_cell.angle_gamma   90.00
#
_symmetry.space_group_name_H-M   'P 1'
#
loop_
_entity.id
_entity.type
_entity.pdbx_description
1 polymer ?
#
loop_
_entity_poly.entity_id
_entity_poly.type
_entity_poly.pdbx_seq_one_letter_code
_entity_poly.pdbx_strand_id
1 'polypeptide(L)'
;MDYKTTLIGRRHEQDLIREYYESPKAELVAVYGRRRVGKTYLIKQCFNETFDFYFTGSFETPRSTQLTLFKKELERYSGRKQRKPKDWYEAFDALREYISSLHKERVVVFLDELPWMDTPKSGFLSAFSYFWNSWASSVSGLKLFVCGSATTWMLSKFIGDKGGMHGRVNRQIYLRPFTLYETQQFLRSKNIDWEMYQVTEAYMTMGGIPYYIDML
;
A
#
# COMPACT_ATOMS: atom_id res chain seq x y z
N MET A 1 18.46 -9.03 -0.73
CA MET A 1 17.11 -9.63 -0.95
C MET A 1 17.10 -10.26 -2.32
N ASP A 2 16.99 -11.58 -2.40
CA ASP A 2 16.79 -12.26 -3.68
C ASP A 2 15.34 -12.06 -4.11
N TYR A 3 15.15 -11.15 -5.06
CA TYR A 3 13.85 -10.87 -5.68
C TYR A 3 13.48 -12.00 -6.67
N LYS A 4 13.15 -13.18 -6.16
CA LYS A 4 12.38 -14.15 -6.97
C LYS A 4 10.91 -13.77 -6.90
N THR A 5 10.54 -12.67 -7.55
CA THR A 5 9.15 -12.32 -7.68
C THR A 5 8.49 -13.17 -8.77
N THR A 6 7.46 -13.91 -8.40
CA THR A 6 6.51 -14.54 -9.32
C THR A 6 5.58 -13.52 -9.99
N LEU A 7 5.88 -12.24 -9.84
CA LEU A 7 5.10 -11.14 -10.43
C LEU A 7 5.22 -11.16 -11.95
N ILE A 8 4.09 -11.34 -12.60
CA ILE A 8 3.98 -11.23 -14.04
C ILE A 8 3.79 -9.77 -14.43
N GLY A 9 4.61 -9.29 -15.36
CA GLY A 9 4.59 -7.89 -15.79
C GLY A 9 5.05 -6.92 -14.71
N ARG A 10 4.56 -5.69 -14.77
CA ARG A 10 4.81 -4.65 -13.74
C ARG A 10 6.29 -4.32 -13.53
N ARG A 11 7.14 -4.53 -14.52
CA ARG A 11 8.60 -4.33 -14.35
C ARG A 11 8.92 -2.92 -13.93
N HIS A 12 8.29 -1.92 -14.56
CA HIS A 12 8.48 -0.52 -14.22
C HIS A 12 8.11 -0.21 -12.76
N GLU A 13 6.94 -0.68 -12.31
CA GLU A 13 6.50 -0.46 -10.93
C GLU A 13 7.37 -1.20 -9.92
N GLN A 14 7.86 -2.40 -10.26
CA GLN A 14 8.81 -3.15 -9.44
C GLN A 14 10.15 -2.38 -9.31
N ASP A 15 10.66 -1.83 -10.40
CA ASP A 15 11.90 -1.04 -10.40
C ASP A 15 11.75 0.24 -9.57
N LEU A 16 10.61 0.94 -9.68
CA LEU A 16 10.30 2.09 -8.82
C LEU A 16 10.25 1.71 -7.34
N ILE A 17 9.57 0.61 -6.98
CA ILE A 17 9.49 0.15 -5.58
C ILE A 17 10.90 -0.17 -5.06
N ARG A 18 11.74 -0.80 -5.88
CA ARG A 18 13.14 -1.09 -5.52
C ARG A 18 13.94 0.19 -5.30
N GLU A 19 13.86 1.15 -6.23
CA GLU A 19 14.51 2.46 -6.11
C GLU A 19 14.13 3.15 -4.79
N TYR A 20 12.81 3.17 -4.47
CA TYR A 20 12.32 3.80 -3.25
C TYR A 20 12.75 3.05 -1.99
N TYR A 21 12.81 1.73 -2.04
CA TYR A 21 13.33 0.92 -0.94
C TYR A 21 14.82 1.17 -0.69
N GLU A 22 15.63 1.31 -1.74
CA GLU A 22 17.07 1.53 -1.65
C GLU A 22 17.45 2.97 -1.25
N SER A 23 16.55 3.92 -1.39
CA SER A 23 16.75 5.31 -0.95
C SER A 23 17.16 5.36 0.53
N PRO A 24 18.17 6.17 0.92
CA PRO A 24 18.52 6.34 2.33
C PRO A 24 17.50 7.20 3.10
N LYS A 25 16.62 7.91 2.41
CA LYS A 25 15.65 8.84 3.03
C LYS A 25 14.38 8.13 3.49
N ALA A 26 13.60 8.82 4.30
CA ALA A 26 12.21 8.46 4.54
C ALA A 26 11.40 8.63 3.24
N GLU A 27 10.67 7.58 2.83
CA GLU A 27 9.84 7.62 1.64
C GLU A 27 8.39 7.32 1.98
N LEU A 28 7.49 8.24 1.60
CA LEU A 28 6.04 8.04 1.64
C LEU A 28 5.57 7.74 0.21
N VAL A 29 5.28 6.47 -0.03
CA VAL A 29 4.93 5.95 -1.35
C VAL A 29 3.43 5.70 -1.44
N ALA A 30 2.72 6.50 -2.23
CA ALA A 30 1.30 6.30 -2.50
C ALA A 30 1.10 5.44 -3.76
N VAL A 31 0.49 4.26 -3.59
CA VAL A 31 0.11 3.38 -4.69
C VAL A 31 -1.40 3.43 -4.89
N TYR A 32 -1.85 3.95 -6.01
CA TYR A 32 -3.27 4.12 -6.28
C TYR A 32 -3.64 3.68 -7.70
N GLY A 33 -4.92 3.52 -7.94
CA GLY A 33 -5.44 3.04 -9.20
C GLY A 33 -6.74 2.27 -9.01
N ARG A 34 -7.33 1.83 -10.10
CA ARG A 34 -8.62 1.16 -10.11
C ARG A 34 -8.66 -0.05 -9.15
N ARG A 35 -9.85 -0.36 -8.64
CA ARG A 35 -10.08 -1.59 -7.86
C ARG A 35 -9.69 -2.82 -8.68
N ARG A 36 -9.10 -3.84 -8.05
CA ARG A 36 -8.74 -5.14 -8.65
C ARG A 36 -7.57 -5.12 -9.64
N VAL A 37 -6.82 -4.00 -9.74
CA VAL A 37 -5.60 -3.94 -10.59
C VAL A 37 -4.35 -4.54 -9.94
N GLY A 38 -4.45 -5.04 -8.69
CA GLY A 38 -3.36 -5.74 -8.01
C GLY A 38 -2.43 -4.85 -7.17
N LYS A 39 -2.88 -3.68 -6.66
CA LYS A 39 -2.04 -2.78 -5.82
C LYS A 39 -1.44 -3.48 -4.60
N THR A 40 -2.29 -4.04 -3.75
CA THR A 40 -1.89 -4.79 -2.55
C THR A 40 -1.00 -5.97 -2.91
N TYR A 41 -1.34 -6.70 -3.97
CA TYR A 41 -0.57 -7.84 -4.45
C TYR A 41 0.84 -7.43 -4.89
N LEU A 42 0.96 -6.35 -5.68
CA LEU A 42 2.25 -5.82 -6.13
C LEU A 42 3.16 -5.50 -4.93
N ILE A 43 2.67 -4.72 -3.97
CA ILE A 43 3.46 -4.34 -2.80
C ILE A 43 3.86 -5.59 -2.00
N LYS A 44 2.92 -6.50 -1.73
CA LYS A 44 3.19 -7.73 -0.98
C LYS A 44 4.25 -8.59 -1.66
N GLN A 45 4.16 -8.79 -2.97
CA GLN A 45 5.12 -9.61 -3.71
C GLN A 45 6.51 -8.94 -3.78
N CYS A 46 6.59 -7.62 -3.95
CA CYS A 46 7.87 -6.91 -3.93
C CYS A 46 8.63 -7.05 -2.59
N PHE A 47 7.92 -7.27 -1.49
CA PHE A 47 8.52 -7.47 -0.17
C PHE A 47 8.44 -8.92 0.33
N ASN A 48 8.12 -9.90 -0.52
CA ASN A 48 7.93 -11.30 -0.15
C ASN A 48 6.98 -11.45 1.06
N GLU A 49 5.91 -10.65 1.08
CA GLU A 49 4.93 -10.54 2.17
C GLU A 49 5.53 -10.21 3.55
N THR A 50 6.77 -9.75 3.59
CA THR A 50 7.50 -9.45 4.84
C THR A 50 7.54 -7.94 5.06
N PHE A 51 6.84 -7.49 6.09
CA PHE A 51 6.79 -6.10 6.52
C PHE A 51 7.18 -5.99 8.00
N ASP A 52 7.75 -4.85 8.38
CA ASP A 52 7.95 -4.54 9.80
C ASP A 52 6.63 -4.15 10.47
N PHE A 53 5.69 -3.60 9.71
CA PHE A 53 4.30 -3.44 10.12
C PHE A 53 3.38 -3.41 8.89
N TYR A 54 2.30 -4.18 8.96
CA TYR A 54 1.24 -4.19 7.94
C TYR A 54 -0.12 -4.04 8.61
N PHE A 55 -0.92 -3.11 8.09
CA PHE A 55 -2.30 -2.95 8.51
C PHE A 55 -3.18 -2.60 7.31
N THR A 56 -4.35 -3.22 7.21
CA THR A 56 -5.36 -2.88 6.22
C THR A 56 -6.59 -2.29 6.90
N GLY A 57 -7.09 -1.18 6.37
CA GLY A 57 -8.37 -0.61 6.78
C GLY A 57 -9.50 -1.62 6.60
N SER A 58 -10.52 -1.54 7.44
CA SER A 58 -11.72 -2.35 7.35
C SER A 58 -12.87 -1.55 6.74
N PHE A 59 -13.49 -2.09 5.69
CA PHE A 59 -14.57 -1.41 4.97
C PHE A 59 -15.80 -1.17 5.86
N GLU A 60 -16.40 0.01 5.78
CA GLU A 60 -17.61 0.40 6.52
C GLU A 60 -17.56 0.13 8.03
N THR A 61 -16.38 0.27 8.62
CA THR A 61 -16.15 -0.07 10.01
C THR A 61 -15.94 1.19 10.86
N PRO A 62 -16.62 1.32 12.02
CA PRO A 62 -16.44 2.47 12.90
C PRO A 62 -15.00 2.67 13.37
N ARG A 63 -14.60 3.94 13.60
CA ARG A 63 -13.25 4.30 14.10
C ARG A 63 -12.80 3.45 15.29
N SER A 64 -13.68 3.21 16.26
CA SER A 64 -13.34 2.45 17.47
C SER A 64 -12.94 1.01 17.19
N THR A 65 -13.55 0.39 16.17
CA THR A 65 -13.22 -0.96 15.71
C THR A 65 -11.93 -0.94 14.90
N GLN A 66 -11.74 0.05 14.00
CA GLN A 66 -10.47 0.25 13.27
C GLN A 66 -9.29 0.33 14.24
N LEU A 67 -9.40 1.15 15.28
CA LEU A 67 -8.37 1.30 16.32
C LEU A 67 -8.13 0.00 17.10
N THR A 68 -9.17 -0.80 17.32
CA THR A 68 -9.03 -2.12 17.96
C THR A 68 -8.28 -3.11 17.06
N LEU A 69 -8.56 -3.09 15.75
CA LEU A 69 -7.86 -3.92 14.76
C LEU A 69 -6.40 -3.48 14.63
N PHE A 70 -6.15 -2.18 14.53
CA PHE A 70 -4.79 -1.63 14.49
C PHE A 70 -3.96 -2.04 15.70
N LYS A 71 -4.55 -1.93 16.90
CA LYS A 71 -3.92 -2.38 18.15
C LYS A 71 -3.54 -3.87 18.08
N LYS A 72 -4.45 -4.74 17.61
CA LYS A 72 -4.19 -6.19 17.51
C LYS A 72 -3.02 -6.48 16.56
N GLU A 73 -2.96 -5.78 15.43
CA GLU A 73 -1.82 -5.94 14.52
C GLU A 73 -0.53 -5.45 15.16
N LEU A 74 -0.56 -4.32 15.86
CA LEU A 74 0.63 -3.82 16.56
C LEU A 74 1.10 -4.77 17.67
N GLU A 75 0.18 -5.41 18.40
CA GLU A 75 0.49 -6.48 19.35
C GLU A 75 1.17 -7.68 18.68
N ARG A 76 0.67 -8.07 17.49
CA ARG A 76 1.23 -9.19 16.73
C ARG A 76 2.67 -8.92 16.27
N TYR A 77 2.93 -7.72 15.76
CA TYR A 77 4.27 -7.34 15.28
C TYR A 77 5.25 -7.06 16.42
N SER A 78 4.81 -6.39 17.48
CA SER A 78 5.68 -6.03 18.63
C SER A 78 5.91 -7.17 19.62
N GLY A 79 5.06 -8.22 19.60
CA GLY A 79 5.07 -9.27 20.61
C GLY A 79 4.67 -8.79 22.03
N ARG A 80 4.16 -7.56 22.16
CA ARG A 80 3.84 -6.92 23.44
C ARG A 80 2.37 -6.50 23.47
N LYS A 81 1.72 -6.64 24.64
CA LYS A 81 0.38 -6.09 24.85
C LYS A 81 0.37 -4.58 24.70
N GLN A 82 -0.58 -4.06 23.99
CA GLN A 82 -0.79 -2.64 23.73
C GLN A 82 -2.07 -2.15 24.42
N ARG A 83 -2.04 -0.93 24.92
CA ARG A 83 -3.28 -0.26 25.36
C ARG A 83 -4.13 0.03 24.13
N LYS A 84 -5.45 -0.04 24.25
CA LYS A 84 -6.35 0.39 23.18
C LYS A 84 -6.21 1.91 22.99
N PRO A 85 -5.82 2.39 21.80
CA PRO A 85 -5.73 3.83 21.55
C PRO A 85 -7.13 4.46 21.51
N LYS A 86 -7.25 5.69 22.01
CA LYS A 86 -8.50 6.46 22.02
C LYS A 86 -8.80 7.05 20.65
N ASP A 87 -7.75 7.38 19.91
CA ASP A 87 -7.82 7.98 18.59
C ASP A 87 -6.62 7.58 17.72
N TRP A 88 -6.56 8.09 16.51
CA TRP A 88 -5.47 7.82 15.58
C TRP A 88 -4.14 8.46 15.99
N TYR A 89 -4.14 9.53 16.80
CA TYR A 89 -2.89 10.10 17.33
C TYR A 89 -2.22 9.11 18.28
N GLU A 90 -2.94 8.58 19.27
CA GLU A 90 -2.42 7.54 20.16
C GLU A 90 -2.00 6.27 19.40
N ALA A 91 -2.74 5.90 18.33
CA ALA A 91 -2.40 4.74 17.51
C ALA A 91 -1.07 4.94 16.76
N PHE A 92 -0.86 6.10 16.17
CA PHE A 92 0.40 6.42 15.48
C PHE A 92 1.56 6.67 16.44
N ASP A 93 1.33 7.17 17.64
CA ASP A 93 2.36 7.26 18.69
C ASP A 93 2.85 5.86 19.09
N ALA A 94 1.94 4.91 19.31
CA ALA A 94 2.30 3.52 19.60
C ALA A 94 3.07 2.87 18.42
N LEU A 95 2.70 3.16 17.17
CA LEU A 95 3.44 2.71 15.98
C LEU A 95 4.85 3.33 15.94
N ARG A 96 4.98 4.62 16.25
CA ARG A 96 6.27 5.32 16.34
C ARG A 96 7.19 4.66 17.36
N GLU A 97 6.68 4.38 18.55
CA GLU A 97 7.45 3.69 19.62
C GLU A 97 7.92 2.32 19.14
N TYR A 98 7.04 1.56 18.51
CA TYR A 98 7.38 0.26 17.95
C TYR A 98 8.47 0.36 16.86
N ILE A 99 8.30 1.21 15.86
CA ILE A 99 9.28 1.40 14.78
C ILE A 99 10.63 1.82 15.36
N SER A 100 10.64 2.74 16.33
CA SER A 100 11.87 3.21 16.99
C SER A 100 12.61 2.09 17.75
N SER A 101 11.90 1.05 18.17
CA SER A 101 12.48 -0.10 18.87
C SER A 101 13.12 -1.15 17.95
N LEU A 102 12.92 -1.07 16.64
CA LEU A 102 13.35 -2.11 15.69
C LEU A 102 14.86 -2.10 15.41
N HIS A 103 15.55 -0.97 15.59
CA HIS A 103 16.99 -0.80 15.33
C HIS A 103 17.45 -1.37 13.98
N LYS A 104 16.66 -1.17 12.93
CA LYS A 104 16.94 -1.61 11.56
C LYS A 104 17.39 -0.43 10.70
N GLU A 105 18.29 -0.69 9.75
CA GLU A 105 18.68 0.30 8.74
C GLU A 105 17.50 0.71 7.85
N ARG A 106 16.64 -0.25 7.51
CA ARG A 106 15.42 -0.02 6.71
C ARG A 106 14.24 -0.65 7.40
N VAL A 107 13.18 0.13 7.53
CA VAL A 107 11.90 -0.29 8.11
C VAL A 107 10.80 -0.11 7.07
N VAL A 108 10.08 -1.17 6.77
CA VAL A 108 8.98 -1.16 5.79
C VAL A 108 7.64 -1.25 6.51
N VAL A 109 6.87 -0.19 6.40
CA VAL A 109 5.49 -0.10 6.90
C VAL A 109 4.54 -0.07 5.72
N PHE A 110 3.51 -0.89 5.75
CA PHE A 110 2.47 -0.88 4.72
C PHE A 110 1.08 -0.69 5.33
N LEU A 111 0.44 0.43 4.96
CA LEU A 111 -0.95 0.74 5.32
C LEU A 111 -1.82 0.61 4.07
N ASP A 112 -2.64 -0.43 4.05
CA ASP A 112 -3.48 -0.78 2.92
C ASP A 112 -4.90 -0.23 3.10
N GLU A 113 -5.55 0.13 1.99
CA GLU A 113 -6.89 0.71 1.93
C GLU A 113 -7.08 1.90 2.87
N LEU A 114 -6.17 2.90 2.78
CA LEU A 114 -6.22 4.14 3.55
C LEU A 114 -7.61 4.81 3.57
N PRO A 115 -8.34 4.89 2.44
CA PRO A 115 -9.67 5.51 2.42
C PRO A 115 -10.66 4.90 3.42
N TRP A 116 -10.50 3.62 3.77
CA TRP A 116 -11.39 2.95 4.73
C TRP A 116 -11.11 3.33 6.19
N MET A 117 -9.91 3.86 6.47
CA MET A 117 -9.56 4.38 7.80
C MET A 117 -10.06 5.81 8.01
N ASP A 118 -10.23 6.58 6.92
CA ASP A 118 -10.71 7.96 6.94
C ASP A 118 -12.24 8.03 6.95
N THR A 119 -12.85 7.48 8.00
CA THR A 119 -14.29 7.58 8.20
C THR A 119 -14.69 8.98 8.68
N PRO A 120 -15.94 9.43 8.50
CA PRO A 120 -16.39 10.73 8.96
C PRO A 120 -16.05 10.99 10.43
N LYS A 121 -15.43 12.13 10.72
CA LYS A 121 -14.97 12.54 12.06
C LYS A 121 -13.96 11.58 12.71
N SER A 122 -13.28 10.72 11.93
CA SER A 122 -12.26 9.84 12.49
C SER A 122 -11.00 10.56 12.95
N GLY A 123 -10.67 11.69 12.32
CA GLY A 123 -9.41 12.40 12.53
C GLY A 123 -8.18 11.67 11.94
N PHE A 124 -8.40 10.66 11.09
CA PHE A 124 -7.32 9.83 10.55
C PHE A 124 -6.29 10.65 9.77
N LEU A 125 -6.73 11.42 8.76
CA LEU A 125 -5.81 12.22 7.94
C LEU A 125 -5.01 13.22 8.75
N SER A 126 -5.63 13.88 9.73
CA SER A 126 -4.94 14.83 10.60
C SER A 126 -3.88 14.14 11.46
N ALA A 127 -4.20 12.99 12.03
CA ALA A 127 -3.27 12.21 12.84
C ALA A 127 -2.13 11.62 11.97
N PHE A 128 -2.44 11.10 10.77
CA PHE A 128 -1.44 10.62 9.82
C PHE A 128 -0.50 11.75 9.38
N SER A 129 -1.06 12.91 9.03
CA SER A 129 -0.28 14.10 8.68
C SER A 129 0.65 14.54 9.82
N TYR A 130 0.15 14.55 11.05
CA TYR A 130 0.95 14.86 12.22
C TYR A 130 2.09 13.84 12.41
N PHE A 131 1.78 12.55 12.36
CA PHE A 131 2.77 11.47 12.46
C PHE A 131 3.89 11.61 11.41
N TRP A 132 3.50 11.82 10.16
CA TRP A 132 4.47 12.00 9.08
C TRP A 132 5.34 13.25 9.27
N ASN A 133 4.70 14.40 9.48
CA ASN A 133 5.38 15.69 9.52
C ASN A 133 6.24 15.89 10.77
N SER A 134 5.78 15.40 11.91
CA SER A 134 6.47 15.62 13.18
C SER A 134 7.62 14.63 13.42
N TRP A 135 7.59 13.48 12.76
CA TRP A 135 8.57 12.42 13.06
C TRP A 135 8.96 11.57 11.85
N ALA A 136 8.03 10.88 11.21
CA ALA A 136 8.33 9.82 10.24
C ALA A 136 9.16 10.31 9.04
N SER A 137 8.95 11.54 8.57
CA SER A 137 9.69 12.14 7.46
C SER A 137 11.19 12.35 7.77
N SER A 138 11.58 12.37 9.03
CA SER A 138 12.98 12.52 9.48
C SER A 138 13.67 11.18 9.79
N VAL A 139 12.93 10.06 9.74
CA VAL A 139 13.47 8.74 10.08
C VAL A 139 14.16 8.15 8.86
N SER A 140 15.49 8.20 8.83
CA SER A 140 16.29 7.60 7.77
C SER A 140 15.93 6.13 7.58
N GLY A 141 15.77 5.70 6.32
CA GLY A 141 15.43 4.32 5.97
C GLY A 141 13.98 3.90 6.19
N LEU A 142 13.09 4.76 6.72
CA LEU A 142 11.67 4.44 6.84
C LEU A 142 11.00 4.45 5.45
N LYS A 143 10.34 3.36 5.11
CA LYS A 143 9.56 3.18 3.88
C LYS A 143 8.10 2.97 4.23
N LEU A 144 7.30 4.02 4.09
CA LEU A 144 5.87 3.99 4.38
C LEU A 144 5.10 3.87 3.06
N PHE A 145 4.69 2.65 2.74
CA PHE A 145 3.80 2.39 1.61
C PHE A 145 2.36 2.55 2.06
N VAL A 146 1.59 3.24 1.23
CA VAL A 146 0.16 3.40 1.45
C VAL A 146 -0.58 3.08 0.16
N CYS A 147 -1.72 2.42 0.24
CA CYS A 147 -2.54 2.23 -0.96
C CYS A 147 -4.03 2.48 -0.71
N GLY A 148 -4.75 2.66 -1.81
CA GLY A 148 -6.20 2.79 -1.78
C GLY A 148 -6.81 2.60 -3.16
N SER A 149 -7.98 1.96 -3.18
CA SER A 149 -8.76 1.72 -4.40
C SER A 149 -9.67 2.89 -4.77
N ALA A 150 -9.99 3.77 -3.83
CA ALA A 150 -10.75 5.01 -4.07
C ALA A 150 -9.83 6.09 -4.67
N THR A 151 -9.57 6.00 -5.98
CA THR A 151 -8.63 6.88 -6.70
C THR A 151 -8.93 8.36 -6.49
N THR A 152 -10.21 8.75 -6.53
CA THR A 152 -10.62 10.14 -6.28
C THR A 152 -10.22 10.61 -4.87
N TRP A 153 -10.43 9.78 -3.85
CA TRP A 153 -10.01 10.10 -2.48
C TRP A 153 -8.49 10.22 -2.38
N MET A 154 -7.74 9.27 -2.96
CA MET A 154 -6.28 9.32 -2.98
C MET A 154 -5.76 10.60 -3.63
N LEU A 155 -6.30 10.97 -4.77
CA LEU A 155 -5.87 12.16 -5.51
C LEU A 155 -6.31 13.46 -4.85
N SER A 156 -7.54 13.56 -4.31
CA SER A 156 -8.08 14.83 -3.82
C SER A 156 -7.79 15.09 -2.36
N LYS A 157 -7.77 14.04 -1.51
CA LYS A 157 -7.64 14.22 -0.05
C LYS A 157 -6.27 13.81 0.49
N PHE A 158 -5.54 12.94 -0.21
CA PHE A 158 -4.26 12.48 0.28
C PHE A 158 -3.07 13.07 -0.50
N ILE A 159 -3.01 12.87 -1.81
CA ILE A 159 -1.89 13.33 -2.65
C ILE A 159 -2.02 14.83 -2.95
N GLY A 160 -3.22 15.26 -3.38
CA GLY A 160 -3.51 16.62 -3.78
C GLY A 160 -4.07 17.50 -2.65
N ASP A 161 -3.95 17.05 -1.40
CA ASP A 161 -4.35 17.83 -0.24
C ASP A 161 -3.65 19.20 -0.22
N LYS A 162 -4.40 20.24 0.08
CA LYS A 162 -3.85 21.60 0.23
C LYS A 162 -3.48 21.93 1.69
N GLY A 163 -3.70 20.98 2.59
CA GLY A 163 -3.44 21.10 4.04
C GLY A 163 -2.18 20.38 4.48
N GLY A 164 -2.28 19.59 5.53
CA GLY A 164 -1.14 18.97 6.21
C GLY A 164 -0.36 17.94 5.40
N MET A 165 -0.95 17.37 4.34
CA MET A 165 -0.28 16.44 3.43
C MET A 165 0.29 17.11 2.17
N HIS A 166 0.14 18.42 2.00
CA HIS A 166 0.58 19.12 0.81
C HIS A 166 2.08 18.91 0.54
N GLY A 167 2.41 18.36 -0.65
CA GLY A 167 3.79 18.06 -1.05
C GLY A 167 4.53 17.03 -0.19
N ARG A 168 3.82 16.27 0.67
CA ARG A 168 4.42 15.30 1.59
C ARG A 168 4.52 13.89 1.00
N VAL A 169 3.62 13.55 0.09
CA VAL A 169 3.71 12.29 -0.67
C VAL A 169 4.83 12.46 -1.70
N ASN A 170 6.00 11.97 -1.36
CA ASN A 170 7.20 12.21 -2.19
C ASN A 170 7.35 11.18 -3.32
N ARG A 171 6.62 10.06 -3.27
CA ARG A 171 6.62 9.02 -4.31
C ARG A 171 5.19 8.59 -4.64
N GLN A 172 4.91 8.41 -5.93
CA GLN A 172 3.59 8.03 -6.41
C GLN A 172 3.68 6.96 -7.47
N ILE A 173 2.85 5.93 -7.36
CA ILE A 173 2.71 4.88 -8.37
C ILE A 173 1.23 4.79 -8.75
N TYR A 174 0.90 5.24 -9.96
CA TYR A 174 -0.42 5.02 -10.55
C TYR A 174 -0.46 3.66 -11.22
N LEU A 175 -1.04 2.67 -10.57
CA LEU A 175 -1.13 1.32 -11.10
C LEU A 175 -2.29 1.20 -12.09
N ARG A 176 -1.94 1.10 -13.37
CA ARG A 176 -2.88 0.93 -14.48
C ARG A 176 -3.30 -0.55 -14.61
N PRO A 177 -4.37 -0.86 -15.33
CA PRO A 177 -4.62 -2.22 -15.81
C PRO A 177 -3.41 -2.80 -16.57
N PHE A 178 -3.34 -4.09 -16.72
CA PHE A 178 -2.33 -4.73 -17.57
C PHE A 178 -2.43 -4.20 -19.00
N THR A 179 -1.30 -4.10 -19.67
CA THR A 179 -1.24 -3.97 -21.11
C THR A 179 -1.67 -5.28 -21.78
N LEU A 180 -1.94 -5.24 -23.08
CA LEU A 180 -2.23 -6.45 -23.86
C LEU A 180 -1.09 -7.48 -23.74
N TYR A 181 0.15 -7.03 -23.76
CA TYR A 181 1.33 -7.87 -23.61
C TYR A 181 1.40 -8.50 -22.22
N GLU A 182 1.19 -7.74 -21.16
CA GLU A 182 1.17 -8.28 -19.79
C GLU A 182 0.01 -9.27 -19.59
N THR A 183 -1.14 -9.01 -20.23
CA THR A 183 -2.27 -9.94 -20.24
C THR A 183 -1.88 -11.27 -20.87
N GLN A 184 -1.21 -11.25 -22.03
CA GLN A 184 -0.72 -12.46 -22.68
C GLN A 184 0.29 -13.21 -21.80
N GLN A 185 1.24 -12.49 -21.20
CA GLN A 185 2.21 -13.10 -20.28
C GLN A 185 1.52 -13.73 -19.07
N PHE A 186 0.49 -13.08 -18.51
CA PHE A 186 -0.26 -13.59 -17.38
C PHE A 186 -1.03 -14.86 -17.75
N LEU A 187 -1.72 -14.90 -18.89
CA LEU A 187 -2.41 -16.10 -19.38
C LEU A 187 -1.43 -17.27 -19.59
N ARG A 188 -0.30 -17.02 -20.24
CA ARG A 188 0.75 -18.05 -20.44
C ARG A 188 1.29 -18.60 -19.11
N SER A 189 1.43 -17.76 -18.09
CA SER A 189 1.85 -18.21 -16.75
C SER A 189 0.84 -19.15 -16.08
N LYS A 190 -0.40 -19.14 -16.56
CA LYS A 190 -1.50 -20.04 -16.14
C LYS A 190 -1.64 -21.26 -17.06
N ASN A 191 -0.69 -21.47 -17.97
CA ASN A 191 -0.73 -22.51 -19.01
C ASN A 191 -1.89 -22.33 -20.02
N ILE A 192 -2.36 -21.08 -20.19
CA ILE A 192 -3.35 -20.70 -21.19
C ILE A 192 -2.58 -20.08 -22.37
N ASP A 193 -2.34 -20.89 -23.40
CA ASP A 193 -1.61 -20.46 -24.59
C ASP A 193 -2.58 -20.11 -25.72
N TRP A 194 -3.23 -18.96 -25.54
CA TRP A 194 -4.17 -18.41 -26.51
C TRP A 194 -3.44 -17.65 -27.62
N GLU A 195 -4.00 -17.70 -28.82
CA GLU A 195 -3.56 -16.85 -29.91
C GLU A 195 -3.87 -15.37 -29.62
N MET A 196 -3.15 -14.47 -30.28
CA MET A 196 -3.28 -13.03 -30.02
C MET A 196 -4.70 -12.51 -30.21
N TYR A 197 -5.47 -13.09 -31.12
CA TYR A 197 -6.87 -12.75 -31.33
C TYR A 197 -7.70 -13.02 -30.08
N GLN A 198 -7.60 -14.21 -29.51
CA GLN A 198 -8.32 -14.60 -28.28
C GLN A 198 -7.89 -13.76 -27.06
N VAL A 199 -6.57 -13.50 -26.95
CA VAL A 199 -6.04 -12.61 -25.91
C VAL A 199 -6.63 -11.19 -26.04
N THR A 200 -6.76 -10.69 -27.28
CA THR A 200 -7.33 -9.37 -27.54
C THR A 200 -8.81 -9.31 -27.18
N GLU A 201 -9.60 -10.32 -27.51
CA GLU A 201 -11.02 -10.41 -27.13
C GLU A 201 -11.20 -10.41 -25.61
N ALA A 202 -10.42 -11.22 -24.90
CA ALA A 202 -10.43 -11.24 -23.43
C ALA A 202 -10.01 -9.89 -22.85
N TYR A 203 -8.97 -9.28 -23.41
CA TYR A 203 -8.50 -7.97 -22.98
C TYR A 203 -9.56 -6.88 -23.18
N MET A 204 -10.22 -6.85 -24.31
CA MET A 204 -11.30 -5.89 -24.59
C MET A 204 -12.49 -6.07 -23.65
N THR A 205 -12.81 -7.32 -23.30
CA THR A 205 -13.92 -7.65 -22.39
C THR A 205 -13.59 -7.32 -20.93
N MET A 206 -12.38 -7.65 -20.47
CA MET A 206 -11.97 -7.55 -19.06
C MET A 206 -11.17 -6.28 -18.74
N GLY A 207 -10.82 -5.49 -19.76
CA GLY A 207 -10.11 -4.20 -19.59
C GLY A 207 -8.72 -4.33 -18.99
N GLY A 208 -8.03 -5.46 -19.20
CA GLY A 208 -6.70 -5.71 -18.65
C GLY A 208 -6.65 -5.78 -17.10
N ILE A 209 -7.79 -6.02 -16.44
CA ILE A 209 -7.84 -6.11 -14.97
C ILE A 209 -7.38 -7.51 -14.53
N PRO A 210 -6.23 -7.64 -13.82
CA PRO A 210 -5.64 -8.93 -13.46
C PRO A 210 -6.63 -9.86 -12.75
N TYR A 211 -7.42 -9.33 -11.85
CA TYR A 211 -8.43 -10.10 -11.09
C TYR A 211 -9.45 -10.80 -11.99
N TYR A 212 -9.87 -10.15 -13.07
CA TYR A 212 -10.85 -10.77 -13.99
C TYR A 212 -10.19 -11.76 -14.95
N ILE A 213 -8.96 -11.46 -15.38
CA ILE A 213 -8.18 -12.36 -16.22
C ILE A 213 -7.82 -13.64 -15.47
N ASP A 214 -7.64 -13.55 -14.15
CA ASP A 214 -7.34 -14.69 -13.26
C ASP A 214 -8.52 -15.69 -13.13
N MET A 215 -9.72 -15.30 -13.56
CA MET A 215 -10.93 -16.15 -13.55
C MET A 215 -11.08 -17.02 -14.81
N LEU A 216 -10.21 -16.83 -15.82
CA LEU A 216 -10.16 -17.64 -17.03
C LEU A 216 -9.39 -18.93 -16.78
#